data_9454d846afd8863e173c2cfe31d19799
#
_entry.id   9454d846afd8863e173c2cfe31d19799
#
_cell.length_a   1.000
_cell.length_b   1.000
_cell.length_c   1.000
_cell.angle_alpha   90.00
_cell.angle_beta   90.00
_cell.angle_gamma   90.00
#
_symmetry.space_group_name_H-M   'P 1'
#
loop_
_entity.id
_entity.type
_entity.pdbx_description
1 polymer ?
#
loop_
_entity_poly.entity_id
_entity_poly.type
_entity_poly.pdbx_seq_one_letter_code
_entity_poly.pdbx_strand_id
1 'polypeptide(L)'
;MKKEFIFAGFGGQGMLLIGKFLAMACMLDGKHVSWLPSYGPEMRGGTANCSVIVSDAPVASPLVDKADVVVAMNRPSLDKFESHVKPGGTLVINSSLIDRKAERDDIDVVYCDATRIAEEVGNPKGANVAILGAMLQKV
;
A
#
# COMPACT_ATOMS: atom_id res chain seq x y z
N MET A 1 5.75 -17.55 -8.62
CA MET A 1 5.70 -16.11 -8.39
C MET A 1 5.02 -15.85 -7.06
N LYS A 2 5.59 -14.99 -6.26
CA LYS A 2 5.00 -14.53 -5.00
C LYS A 2 5.29 -13.05 -4.87
N LYS A 3 4.26 -12.23 -4.67
CA LYS A 3 4.40 -10.80 -4.50
C LYS A 3 3.69 -10.35 -3.23
N GLU A 4 4.37 -9.55 -2.42
CA GLU A 4 3.90 -9.12 -1.12
C GLU A 4 3.75 -7.60 -1.09
N PHE A 5 2.60 -7.14 -0.57
CA PHE A 5 2.21 -5.73 -0.56
C PHE A 5 1.87 -5.29 0.86
N ILE A 6 2.21 -4.04 1.19
CA ILE A 6 1.71 -3.38 2.40
C ILE A 6 1.04 -2.08 1.98
N PHE A 7 -0.21 -1.89 2.40
CA PHE A 7 -0.96 -0.64 2.20
C PHE A 7 -1.16 0.02 3.56
N ALA A 8 -0.71 1.26 3.71
CA ALA A 8 -0.72 1.93 5.00
C ALA A 8 -1.17 3.39 4.88
N GLY A 9 -2.01 3.83 5.83
CA GLY A 9 -2.52 5.19 5.86
C GLY A 9 -3.39 5.43 7.08
N PHE A 10 -4.15 6.52 7.09
CA PHE A 10 -5.18 6.76 8.10
C PHE A 10 -6.37 5.82 7.86
N GLY A 11 -7.08 5.47 8.94
CA GLY A 11 -8.23 4.56 8.84
C GLY A 11 -9.30 5.03 7.86
N GLY A 12 -9.52 6.34 7.74
CA GLY A 12 -10.50 6.89 6.80
C GLY A 12 -10.04 6.98 5.36
N GLN A 13 -8.81 6.59 5.04
CA GLN A 13 -8.25 6.68 3.69
C GLN A 13 -8.51 5.45 2.83
N GLY A 14 -9.19 4.43 3.37
CA GLY A 14 -9.58 3.26 2.59
C GLY A 14 -8.44 2.32 2.21
N MET A 15 -7.35 2.31 2.98
CA MET A 15 -6.20 1.44 2.69
C MET A 15 -6.55 -0.04 2.82
N LEU A 16 -7.37 -0.38 3.81
CA LEU A 16 -7.83 -1.76 3.98
C LEU A 16 -8.68 -2.21 2.80
N LEU A 17 -9.48 -1.29 2.26
CA LEU A 17 -10.38 -1.58 1.15
C LEU A 17 -9.63 -1.83 -0.16
N ILE A 18 -8.63 -1.01 -0.48
CA ILE A 18 -7.88 -1.21 -1.73
C ILE A 18 -7.03 -2.48 -1.69
N GLY A 19 -6.51 -2.84 -0.50
CA GLY A 19 -5.83 -4.12 -0.33
C GLY A 19 -6.77 -5.29 -0.59
N LYS A 20 -7.99 -5.20 -0.07
CA LYS A 20 -9.02 -6.22 -0.31
C LYS A 20 -9.40 -6.31 -1.79
N PHE A 21 -9.54 -5.17 -2.47
CA PHE A 21 -9.84 -5.15 -3.90
C PHE A 21 -8.74 -5.84 -4.72
N LEU A 22 -7.48 -5.55 -4.42
CA LEU A 22 -6.35 -6.19 -5.10
C LEU A 22 -6.39 -7.71 -4.88
N ALA A 23 -6.59 -8.14 -3.64
CA ALA A 23 -6.66 -9.56 -3.30
C ALA A 23 -7.79 -10.26 -4.06
N MET A 24 -8.97 -9.65 -4.10
CA MET A 24 -10.12 -10.22 -4.80
C MET A 24 -9.89 -10.31 -6.30
N ALA A 25 -9.31 -9.28 -6.90
CA ALA A 25 -9.01 -9.26 -8.33
C ALA A 25 -8.04 -10.37 -8.70
N CYS A 26 -6.99 -10.55 -7.91
CA CYS A 26 -5.99 -11.60 -8.15
C CYS A 26 -6.57 -13.00 -7.93
N MET A 27 -7.45 -13.15 -6.95
CA MET A 27 -8.13 -14.43 -6.70
C MET A 27 -9.02 -14.81 -7.87
N LEU A 28 -9.73 -13.85 -8.45
CA LEU A 28 -10.56 -14.09 -9.64
C LEU A 28 -9.72 -14.46 -10.86
N ASP A 29 -8.45 -14.03 -10.88
CA ASP A 29 -7.49 -14.39 -11.95
C ASP A 29 -6.78 -15.74 -11.67
N GLY A 30 -7.23 -16.49 -10.68
CA GLY A 30 -6.72 -17.82 -10.39
C GLY A 30 -5.51 -17.86 -9.47
N LYS A 31 -5.14 -16.74 -8.84
CA LYS A 31 -4.02 -16.71 -7.91
C LYS A 31 -4.46 -17.07 -6.49
N HIS A 32 -3.52 -17.55 -5.70
CA HIS A 32 -3.71 -17.68 -4.26
C HIS A 32 -3.40 -16.35 -3.60
N VAL A 33 -4.29 -15.89 -2.71
CA VAL A 33 -4.14 -14.59 -2.08
C VAL A 33 -4.33 -14.69 -0.57
N SER A 34 -3.70 -13.75 0.14
CA SER A 34 -3.95 -13.51 1.56
C SER A 34 -4.15 -12.02 1.77
N TRP A 35 -5.11 -11.65 2.61
CA TRP A 35 -5.36 -10.27 3.00
C TRP A 35 -5.45 -10.24 4.52
N LEU A 36 -4.57 -9.48 5.16
CA LEU A 36 -4.48 -9.40 6.61
C LEU A 36 -4.52 -7.94 7.03
N PRO A 37 -5.67 -7.45 7.51
CA PRO A 37 -5.73 -6.11 8.08
C PRO A 37 -5.08 -6.07 9.45
N SER A 38 -4.51 -4.92 9.82
CA SER A 38 -3.91 -4.72 11.12
C SER A 38 -4.63 -3.60 11.86
N TYR A 39 -5.18 -3.94 13.02
CA TYR A 39 -5.83 -3.03 13.95
C TYR A 39 -5.20 -3.24 15.32
N GLY A 40 -4.98 -2.17 16.06
CA GLY A 40 -4.48 -2.33 17.41
C GLY A 40 -4.28 -1.01 18.12
N PRO A 41 -3.86 -1.05 19.39
CA PRO A 41 -3.59 0.16 20.16
C PRO A 41 -2.53 1.06 19.50
N GLU A 42 -1.59 0.47 18.77
CA GLU A 42 -0.57 1.21 18.01
C GLU A 42 -1.17 2.03 16.87
N MET A 43 -2.43 1.79 16.54
CA MET A 43 -3.18 2.56 15.53
C MET A 43 -3.73 3.88 16.09
N ARG A 44 -3.43 4.23 17.33
CA ARG A 44 -3.77 5.53 17.86
C ARG A 44 -3.15 6.62 16.99
N GLY A 45 -3.93 7.64 16.71
CA GLY A 45 -3.57 8.65 15.72
C GLY A 45 -4.16 8.36 14.36
N GLY A 46 -4.95 7.29 14.25
CA GLY A 46 -5.74 6.99 13.05
C GLY A 46 -5.03 6.20 11.97
N THR A 47 -3.85 5.66 12.23
CA THR A 47 -3.16 4.85 11.22
C THR A 47 -3.75 3.44 11.15
N ALA A 48 -3.81 2.90 9.94
CA ALA A 48 -4.25 1.54 9.66
C ALA A 48 -3.43 0.98 8.52
N ASN A 49 -3.26 -0.34 8.49
CA ASN A 49 -2.55 -0.97 7.38
C ASN A 49 -3.11 -2.36 7.10
N CYS A 50 -2.82 -2.87 5.91
CA CYS A 50 -3.08 -4.27 5.59
C CYS A 50 -1.94 -4.83 4.77
N SER A 51 -1.78 -6.14 4.86
CA SER A 51 -0.81 -6.89 4.06
C SER A 51 -1.55 -7.77 3.07
N VAL A 52 -1.06 -7.80 1.83
CA VAL A 52 -1.63 -8.64 0.77
C VAL A 52 -0.50 -9.50 0.20
N ILE A 53 -0.76 -10.78 0.06
CA ILE A 53 0.16 -11.71 -0.60
C ILE A 53 -0.56 -12.30 -1.80
N VAL A 54 0.09 -12.26 -2.97
CA VAL A 54 -0.40 -12.88 -4.21
C VAL A 54 0.63 -13.90 -4.65
N SER A 55 0.19 -15.14 -4.89
CA SER A 55 1.11 -16.23 -5.22
C SER A 55 0.48 -17.22 -6.18
N ASP A 56 1.32 -17.87 -6.98
CA ASP A 56 0.89 -19.01 -7.81
C ASP A 56 0.70 -20.30 -6.99
N ALA A 57 1.27 -20.35 -5.79
CA ALA A 57 1.15 -21.47 -4.87
C ALA A 57 0.37 -21.05 -3.62
N PRO A 58 -0.21 -22.02 -2.87
CA PRO A 58 -0.92 -21.68 -1.63
C PRO A 58 -0.06 -20.87 -0.65
N VAL A 59 -0.68 -19.89 0.00
CA VAL A 59 0.00 -19.00 0.95
C VAL A 59 0.07 -19.70 2.31
N ALA A 60 1.28 -19.98 2.78
CA ALA A 60 1.50 -20.69 4.05
C ALA A 60 1.34 -19.78 5.27
N SER A 61 1.68 -18.50 5.14
CA SER A 61 1.57 -17.53 6.24
C SER A 61 1.10 -16.17 5.68
N PRO A 62 0.12 -15.51 6.33
CA PRO A 62 -0.34 -14.19 5.90
C PRO A 62 0.57 -13.05 6.36
N LEU A 63 1.61 -13.33 7.14
CA LEU A 63 2.48 -12.30 7.69
C LEU A 63 3.46 -11.81 6.63
N VAL A 64 3.62 -10.48 6.55
CA VAL A 64 4.57 -9.82 5.66
C VAL A 64 5.50 -8.98 6.51
N ASP A 65 6.79 -9.32 6.52
CA ASP A 65 7.82 -8.54 7.19
C ASP A 65 8.46 -7.54 6.21
N LYS A 66 8.95 -8.04 5.09
CA LYS A 66 9.47 -7.22 4.00
C LYS A 66 8.57 -7.41 2.78
N ALA A 67 8.20 -6.32 2.15
CA ALA A 67 7.26 -6.33 1.03
C ALA A 67 7.94 -5.97 -0.28
N ASP A 68 7.42 -6.50 -1.37
CA ASP A 68 7.83 -6.08 -2.72
C ASP A 68 7.33 -4.67 -3.03
N VAL A 69 6.16 -4.32 -2.48
CA VAL A 69 5.53 -3.01 -2.70
C VAL A 69 4.97 -2.49 -1.38
N VAL A 70 5.29 -1.25 -1.04
CA VAL A 70 4.68 -0.53 0.08
C VAL A 70 4.02 0.73 -0.46
N VAL A 71 2.76 0.93 -0.08
CA VAL A 71 2.00 2.15 -0.40
C VAL A 71 1.77 2.91 0.90
N ALA A 72 2.30 4.14 0.97
CA ALA A 72 2.20 5.01 2.14
C ALA A 72 1.34 6.23 1.81
N MET A 73 0.20 6.38 2.48
CA MET A 73 -0.74 7.48 2.25
C MET A 73 -0.45 8.68 3.13
N ASN A 74 0.20 8.49 4.27
CA ASN A 74 0.52 9.57 5.19
C ASN A 74 1.93 9.41 5.75
N ARG A 75 2.44 10.48 6.38
CA ARG A 75 3.81 10.47 6.86
C ARG A 75 4.10 9.42 7.95
N PRO A 76 3.25 9.22 8.96
CA PRO A 76 3.51 8.15 9.94
C PRO A 76 3.65 6.77 9.30
N SER A 77 2.86 6.49 8.26
CA SER A 77 2.97 5.22 7.54
C SER A 77 4.28 5.11 6.77
N LEU A 78 4.74 6.19 6.14
CA LEU A 78 6.03 6.21 5.47
C LEU A 78 7.16 5.99 6.48
N ASP A 79 7.13 6.69 7.61
CA ASP A 79 8.16 6.57 8.63
C ASP A 79 8.23 5.14 9.18
N LYS A 80 7.09 4.48 9.32
CA LYS A 80 7.02 3.11 9.86
C LYS A 80 7.44 2.06 8.83
N PHE A 81 6.99 2.20 7.59
CA PHE A 81 7.08 1.11 6.60
C PHE A 81 8.16 1.27 5.54
N GLU A 82 8.84 2.40 5.46
CA GLU A 82 9.90 2.57 4.47
C GLU A 82 10.98 1.48 4.56
N SER A 83 11.35 1.10 5.78
CA SER A 83 12.35 0.05 6.02
C SER A 83 11.83 -1.35 5.68
N HIS A 84 10.52 -1.50 5.44
CA HIS A 84 9.90 -2.78 5.14
C HIS A 84 9.87 -3.08 3.64
N VAL A 85 10.39 -2.19 2.79
CA VAL A 85 10.51 -2.46 1.35
C VAL A 85 11.73 -3.33 1.11
N LYS A 86 11.56 -4.43 0.38
CA LYS A 86 12.70 -5.27 -0.02
C LYS A 86 13.66 -4.47 -0.91
N PRO A 87 14.97 -4.70 -0.84
CA PRO A 87 15.90 -4.12 -1.81
C PRO A 87 15.43 -4.44 -3.23
N GLY A 88 15.38 -3.42 -4.09
CA GLY A 88 14.84 -3.54 -5.43
C GLY A 88 13.32 -3.49 -5.53
N GLY A 89 12.63 -3.37 -4.39
CA GLY A 89 11.17 -3.22 -4.36
C GLY A 89 10.69 -1.83 -4.72
N THR A 90 9.41 -1.58 -4.56
CA THR A 90 8.76 -0.31 -4.92
C THR A 90 8.09 0.33 -3.70
N LEU A 91 8.29 1.62 -3.53
CA LEU A 91 7.61 2.44 -2.52
C LEU A 91 6.77 3.50 -3.23
N VAL A 92 5.47 3.51 -2.96
CA VAL A 92 4.54 4.50 -3.51
C VAL A 92 4.13 5.47 -2.41
N ILE A 93 4.34 6.75 -2.63
CA ILE A 93 4.14 7.81 -1.64
C ILE A 93 3.05 8.77 -2.11
N ASN A 94 2.07 9.05 -1.24
CA ASN A 94 1.10 10.10 -1.49
C ASN A 94 1.73 11.46 -1.20
N SER A 95 2.25 12.10 -2.24
CA SER A 95 2.97 13.37 -2.11
C SER A 95 2.09 14.55 -1.73
N SER A 96 0.75 14.40 -1.78
CA SER A 96 -0.17 15.43 -1.29
C SER A 96 -0.10 15.60 0.22
N LEU A 97 0.16 14.53 0.96
CA LEU A 97 0.14 14.52 2.42
C LEU A 97 1.52 14.31 3.04
N ILE A 98 2.49 13.89 2.23
CA ILE A 98 3.84 13.58 2.69
C ILE A 98 4.81 14.54 2.03
N ASP A 99 5.41 15.41 2.82
CA ASP A 99 6.34 16.43 2.34
C ASP A 99 7.80 15.97 2.38
N ARG A 100 8.06 14.80 2.98
CA ARG A 100 9.40 14.25 3.05
C ARG A 100 9.67 13.29 1.89
N LYS A 101 10.89 13.26 1.41
CA LYS A 101 11.32 12.32 0.38
C LYS A 101 11.74 10.99 1.02
N ALA A 102 11.71 9.93 0.22
CA ALA A 102 12.25 8.65 0.64
C ALA A 102 13.75 8.77 0.91
N GLU A 103 14.23 8.11 1.94
CA GLU A 103 15.64 8.14 2.33
C GLU A 103 16.46 7.01 1.70
N ARG A 104 15.78 6.00 1.15
CA ARG A 104 16.43 4.83 0.57
C ARG A 104 16.72 5.05 -0.91
N ASP A 105 17.87 4.53 -1.36
CA ASP A 105 18.31 4.61 -2.75
C ASP A 105 18.39 3.23 -3.44
N ASP A 106 18.05 2.16 -2.71
CA ASP A 106 18.07 0.79 -3.21
C ASP A 106 16.71 0.28 -3.67
N ILE A 107 15.72 1.18 -3.79
CA ILE A 107 14.35 0.85 -4.17
C ILE A 107 13.86 1.83 -5.23
N ASP A 108 12.80 1.44 -5.95
CA ASP A 108 12.06 2.36 -6.82
C ASP A 108 11.07 3.15 -5.99
N VAL A 109 11.00 4.46 -6.22
CA VAL A 109 10.08 5.33 -5.49
C VAL A 109 9.15 6.02 -6.49
N VAL A 110 7.85 5.94 -6.23
CA VAL A 110 6.82 6.60 -7.03
C VAL A 110 6.12 7.64 -6.15
N TYR A 111 6.12 8.88 -6.59
CA TYR A 111 5.40 9.96 -5.91
C TYR A 111 4.09 10.21 -6.65
N CYS A 112 2.97 10.06 -5.96
CA CYS A 112 1.64 10.28 -6.52
C CYS A 112 0.91 11.31 -5.67
N ASP A 113 0.44 12.38 -6.29
CA ASP A 113 -0.32 13.45 -5.64
C ASP A 113 -1.80 13.03 -5.52
N ALA A 114 -2.03 11.91 -4.82
CA ALA A 114 -3.29 11.19 -4.86
C ALA A 114 -4.47 12.00 -4.30
N THR A 115 -4.26 12.71 -3.20
CA THR A 115 -5.31 13.51 -2.57
C THR A 115 -5.72 14.67 -3.48
N ARG A 116 -4.74 15.35 -4.07
CA ARG A 116 -5.02 16.45 -4.99
C ARG A 116 -5.73 15.95 -6.25
N ILE A 117 -5.29 14.83 -6.80
CA ILE A 117 -5.94 14.23 -7.98
C ILE A 117 -7.40 13.90 -7.68
N ALA A 118 -7.69 13.32 -6.53
CA ALA A 118 -9.04 12.98 -6.14
C ALA A 118 -9.92 14.23 -6.00
N GLU A 119 -9.38 15.31 -5.44
CA GLU A 119 -10.09 16.59 -5.32
C GLU A 119 -10.38 17.20 -6.69
N GLU A 120 -9.42 17.16 -7.62
CA GLU A 120 -9.56 17.72 -8.95
C GLU A 120 -10.63 17.02 -9.78
N VAL A 121 -10.81 15.71 -9.60
CA VAL A 121 -11.86 14.96 -10.30
C VAL A 121 -13.20 15.00 -9.58
N GLY A 122 -13.31 15.76 -8.49
CA GLY A 122 -14.55 15.94 -7.77
C GLY A 122 -14.92 14.79 -6.83
N ASN A 123 -13.96 13.92 -6.49
CA ASN A 123 -14.17 12.81 -5.58
C ASN A 123 -13.07 12.79 -4.49
N PRO A 124 -13.17 13.63 -3.46
CA PRO A 124 -12.14 13.72 -2.42
C PRO A 124 -11.85 12.40 -1.69
N LYS A 125 -12.79 11.48 -1.70
CA LYS A 125 -12.63 10.17 -1.06
C LYS A 125 -11.94 9.16 -1.97
N GLY A 126 -11.63 9.52 -3.20
CA GLY A 126 -11.03 8.61 -4.19
C GLY A 126 -9.51 8.56 -4.19
N ALA A 127 -8.84 9.18 -3.22
CA ALA A 127 -7.38 9.18 -3.16
C ALA A 127 -6.79 7.77 -3.09
N ASN A 128 -7.45 6.85 -2.39
CA ASN A 128 -7.02 5.46 -2.30
C ASN A 128 -7.01 4.78 -3.69
N VAL A 129 -8.01 5.06 -4.51
CA VAL A 129 -8.07 4.50 -5.88
C VAL A 129 -7.00 5.13 -6.76
N ALA A 130 -6.77 6.44 -6.63
CA ALA A 130 -5.73 7.12 -7.39
C ALA A 130 -4.35 6.55 -7.12
N ILE A 131 -4.02 6.30 -5.85
CA ILE A 131 -2.71 5.76 -5.50
C ILE A 131 -2.58 4.28 -5.89
N LEU A 132 -3.67 3.53 -5.84
CA LEU A 132 -3.69 2.16 -6.35
C LEU A 132 -3.38 2.13 -7.85
N GLY A 133 -3.96 3.04 -8.62
CA GLY A 133 -3.69 3.16 -10.05
C GLY A 133 -2.22 3.48 -10.33
N ALA A 134 -1.64 4.41 -9.58
CA ALA A 134 -0.22 4.74 -9.70
C ALA A 134 0.67 3.53 -9.41
N MET A 135 0.34 2.76 -8.37
CA MET A 135 1.06 1.54 -8.04
C MET A 135 0.98 0.51 -9.17
N LEU A 136 -0.20 0.31 -9.75
CA LEU A 136 -0.42 -0.69 -10.79
C LEU A 136 0.33 -0.38 -12.08
N GLN A 137 0.58 0.90 -12.37
CA GLN A 137 1.38 1.29 -13.53
C GLN A 137 2.85 0.88 -13.37
N LYS A 138 3.35 0.83 -12.14
CA LYS A 138 4.75 0.49 -11.88
C LYS A 138 4.94 -1.01 -11.66
N VAL A 139 3.94 -1.67 -11.15
CA VAL A 139 3.96 -3.07 -10.76
C VAL A 139 3.01 -3.89 -11.67
#